data_c5ad3e54c3d14c4dc9a3cb5ad53a7572
#
_entry.id   c5ad3e54c3d14c4dc9a3cb5ad53a7572
#
_cell.length_a   1.000
_cell.length_b   1.000
_cell.length_c   1.000
_cell.angle_alpha   90.00
_cell.angle_beta   90.00
_cell.angle_gamma   90.00
#
_symmetry.space_group_name_H-M   'P 1'
#
loop_
_entity.id
_entity.type
_entity.pdbx_description
1 polymer ?
#
loop_
_entity_poly.entity_id
_entity_poly.type
_entity_poly.pdbx_seq_one_letter_code
_entity_poly.pdbx_strand_id
1 'polypeptide(L)'
;ILAGTVINNSAVQVADSEFYIELDLHNDLFDQPIDTLKRIHDYELPLRCRIVRHTELEIPAGYTLVHCPKGISIHAPQGTLHCSYNKQGEKIIFRKVMEIKEKLIHRNDIVTWNENLRKWADTCNEQIILKKQ
;
A
#
# COMPACT_ATOMS: atom_id res chain seq x y z
N ILE A 1 -23.32 0.46 5.27
CA ILE A 1 -22.17 1.34 4.97
C ILE A 1 -21.96 2.28 6.14
N LEU A 2 -20.76 2.28 6.65
CA LEU A 2 -20.36 3.25 7.66
C LEU A 2 -19.60 4.39 6.97
N ALA A 3 -20.02 5.62 7.23
CA ALA A 3 -19.35 6.82 6.75
C ALA A 3 -19.05 7.76 7.91
N GLY A 4 -17.94 8.43 7.84
CA GLY A 4 -17.52 9.36 8.88
C GLY A 4 -16.35 10.22 8.44
N THR A 5 -15.99 11.19 9.27
CA THR A 5 -14.83 12.05 9.06
C THR A 5 -13.80 11.78 10.14
N VAL A 6 -12.56 11.58 9.72
CA VAL A 6 -11.43 11.37 10.62
C VAL A 6 -10.39 12.46 10.37
N ILE A 7 -9.85 13.03 11.45
CA ILE A 7 -8.72 13.95 11.38
C ILE A 7 -7.45 13.16 11.64
N ASN A 8 -6.55 13.14 10.65
CA ASN A 8 -5.27 12.45 10.77
C ASN A 8 -4.12 13.43 10.52
N ASN A 9 -3.45 13.84 11.59
CA ASN A 9 -2.36 14.80 11.52
C ASN A 9 -1.01 14.15 11.20
N SER A 10 -0.91 12.81 11.23
CA SER A 10 0.33 12.08 10.95
C SER A 10 0.53 11.75 9.47
N ALA A 11 -0.52 11.82 8.66
CA ALA A 11 -0.46 11.50 7.23
C ALA A 11 0.25 12.58 6.40
N VAL A 12 0.40 13.78 6.95
CA VAL A 12 1.02 14.91 6.25
C VAL A 12 2.18 15.44 7.06
N GLN A 13 3.35 15.53 6.43
CA GLN A 13 4.53 16.16 6.98
C GLN A 13 4.87 17.38 6.14
N VAL A 14 5.27 18.47 6.80
CA VAL A 14 5.60 19.73 6.13
C VAL A 14 7.08 20.02 6.33
N ALA A 15 7.78 20.29 5.24
CA ALA A 15 9.17 20.74 5.24
C ALA A 15 9.31 21.90 4.25
N ASP A 16 9.62 23.09 4.77
CA ASP A 16 9.68 24.32 3.99
C ASP A 16 8.37 24.60 3.24
N SER A 17 8.38 24.58 1.90
CA SER A 17 7.19 24.77 1.05
C SER A 17 6.64 23.45 0.49
N GLU A 18 7.14 22.31 0.97
CA GLU A 18 6.76 20.98 0.48
C GLU A 18 5.91 20.23 1.50
N PHE A 19 4.93 19.49 0.99
CA PHE A 19 4.07 18.61 1.77
C PHE A 19 4.29 17.18 1.34
N TYR A 20 4.61 16.32 2.31
CA TYR A 20 4.84 14.89 2.14
C TYR A 20 3.63 14.16 2.67
N ILE A 21 2.90 13.46 1.80
CA ILE A 21 1.59 12.89 2.12
C ILE A 21 1.59 11.39 1.89
N GLU A 22 1.25 10.63 2.93
CA GLU A 22 0.98 9.20 2.82
C GLU A 22 -0.50 8.98 2.51
N LEU A 23 -0.78 8.19 1.49
CA LEU A 23 -2.15 7.85 1.09
C LEU A 23 -2.63 6.51 1.62
N ASP A 24 -1.73 5.65 2.09
CA ASP A 24 -2.09 4.40 2.73
C ASP A 24 -2.43 4.63 4.20
N LEU A 25 -3.70 4.86 4.47
CA LEU A 25 -4.20 5.19 5.80
C LEU A 25 -4.61 3.96 6.63
N HIS A 26 -4.42 2.77 6.08
CA HIS A 26 -4.87 1.52 6.70
C HIS A 26 -3.73 0.52 6.80
N ASN A 27 -3.61 -0.13 7.96
CA ASN A 27 -2.79 -1.32 8.13
C ASN A 27 -3.61 -2.54 7.76
N ASP A 28 -3.09 -3.38 6.87
CA ASP A 28 -3.76 -4.58 6.43
C ASP A 28 -3.27 -5.82 7.21
N LEU A 29 -4.11 -6.86 7.21
CA LEU A 29 -3.93 -8.06 8.04
C LEU A 29 -2.68 -8.88 7.71
N PHE A 30 -2.13 -8.73 6.51
CA PHE A 30 -1.03 -9.57 6.02
C PHE A 30 0.27 -8.79 5.79
N ASP A 31 0.48 -7.71 6.50
CA ASP A 31 1.66 -6.85 6.35
C ASP A 31 2.90 -7.38 7.08
N GLN A 32 2.75 -8.40 7.91
CA GLN A 32 3.85 -8.97 8.67
C GLN A 32 4.55 -10.12 7.92
N PRO A 33 5.90 -10.12 7.87
CA PRO A 33 6.63 -11.21 7.26
C PRO A 33 6.51 -12.50 8.08
N ILE A 34 6.58 -13.62 7.40
CA ILE A 34 6.63 -14.94 8.04
C ILE A 34 8.06 -15.17 8.56
N ASP A 35 8.17 -15.59 9.82
CA ASP A 35 9.46 -15.91 10.40
C ASP A 35 10.05 -17.16 9.73
N THR A 36 11.18 -17.01 9.05
CA THR A 36 11.87 -18.08 8.33
C THR A 36 12.87 -18.83 9.18
N LEU A 37 13.32 -18.28 10.31
CA LEU A 37 14.40 -18.85 11.11
C LEU A 37 14.00 -20.12 11.85
N LYS A 38 12.75 -20.21 12.29
CA LYS A 38 12.22 -21.33 13.07
C LYS A 38 11.27 -22.22 12.29
N ARG A 39 10.99 -21.87 11.03
CA ARG A 39 9.95 -22.57 10.27
C ARG A 39 10.55 -23.67 9.38
N ILE A 40 10.09 -24.88 9.61
CA ILE A 40 10.50 -26.07 8.86
C ILE A 40 9.36 -26.65 8.01
N HIS A 41 8.16 -26.11 8.15
CA HIS A 41 6.96 -26.55 7.45
C HIS A 41 6.38 -25.46 6.55
N ASP A 42 5.47 -25.84 5.67
CA ASP A 42 4.66 -24.93 4.89
C ASP A 42 3.84 -24.00 5.81
N TYR A 43 3.48 -22.86 5.32
CA TYR A 43 2.69 -21.88 6.07
C TYR A 43 1.31 -21.74 5.44
N GLU A 44 0.28 -21.73 6.25
CA GLU A 44 -1.09 -21.47 5.82
C GLU A 44 -1.50 -20.06 6.24
N LEU A 45 -1.84 -19.22 5.25
CA LEU A 45 -2.41 -17.91 5.50
C LEU A 45 -3.78 -18.05 6.19
N PRO A 46 -4.16 -17.10 7.06
CA PRO A 46 -5.38 -17.25 7.88
C PRO A 46 -6.66 -17.36 7.07
N LEU A 47 -6.74 -16.72 5.91
CA LEU A 47 -7.96 -16.76 5.09
C LEU A 47 -7.70 -16.41 3.63
N ARG A 48 -8.61 -16.82 2.76
CA ARG A 48 -8.73 -16.27 1.41
C ARG A 48 -9.52 -14.98 1.51
N CYS A 49 -9.07 -13.95 0.81
CA CYS A 49 -9.74 -12.64 0.87
C CYS A 49 -9.41 -11.79 -0.35
N ARG A 50 -10.21 -10.77 -0.53
CA ARG A 50 -9.90 -9.66 -1.43
C ARG A 50 -10.12 -8.37 -0.67
N ILE A 51 -9.04 -7.64 -0.44
CA ILE A 51 -9.05 -6.35 0.26
C ILE A 51 -8.74 -5.28 -0.78
N VAL A 52 -9.62 -4.30 -0.90
CA VAL A 52 -9.44 -3.14 -1.77
C VAL A 52 -9.50 -1.89 -0.91
N ARG A 53 -8.47 -1.06 -1.02
CA ARG A 53 -8.45 0.28 -0.41
C ARG A 53 -8.41 1.32 -1.52
N HIS A 54 -9.18 2.36 -1.35
CA HIS A 54 -9.26 3.46 -2.30
C HIS A 54 -9.16 4.77 -1.52
N THR A 55 -8.20 5.60 -1.90
CA THR A 55 -7.99 6.91 -1.28
C THR A 55 -7.88 7.95 -2.37
N GLU A 56 -8.61 9.05 -2.24
CA GLU A 56 -8.51 10.20 -3.14
C GLU A 56 -7.91 11.39 -2.40
N LEU A 57 -6.92 12.00 -3.01
CA LEU A 57 -6.31 13.24 -2.54
C LEU A 57 -6.67 14.36 -3.51
N GLU A 58 -7.34 15.39 -3.03
CA GLU A 58 -7.53 16.61 -3.81
C GLU A 58 -6.29 17.50 -3.65
N ILE A 59 -5.72 17.92 -4.78
CA ILE A 59 -4.60 18.87 -4.78
C ILE A 59 -5.19 20.25 -4.56
N PRO A 60 -4.85 20.93 -3.44
CA PRO A 60 -5.39 22.26 -3.16
C PRO A 60 -4.95 23.29 -4.21
N ALA A 61 -5.76 24.32 -4.40
CA ALA A 61 -5.37 25.45 -5.24
C ALA A 61 -4.08 26.09 -4.71
N GLY A 62 -3.16 26.41 -5.60
CA GLY A 62 -1.86 26.96 -5.26
C GLY A 62 -0.78 25.93 -4.95
N TYR A 63 -1.07 24.64 -5.13
CA TYR A 63 -0.10 23.56 -4.96
C TYR A 63 0.15 22.81 -6.26
N THR A 64 1.37 22.34 -6.44
CA THR A 64 1.79 21.57 -7.61
C THR A 64 2.29 20.19 -7.17
N LEU A 65 1.94 19.18 -7.92
CA LEU A 65 2.47 17.84 -7.72
C LEU A 65 3.94 17.77 -8.16
N VAL A 66 4.83 17.46 -7.23
CA VAL A 66 6.27 17.32 -7.48
C VAL A 66 6.66 15.87 -7.70
N HIS A 67 6.09 14.97 -6.90
CA HIS A 67 6.38 13.54 -6.97
C HIS A 67 5.12 12.71 -6.76
N CYS A 68 4.91 11.74 -7.65
CA CYS A 68 3.87 10.73 -7.55
C CYS A 68 4.50 9.36 -7.76
N PRO A 69 4.37 8.42 -6.81
CA PRO A 69 4.93 7.09 -6.97
C PRO A 69 4.35 6.34 -8.16
N LYS A 70 5.09 5.36 -8.67
CA LYS A 70 4.66 4.58 -9.85
C LYS A 70 3.71 3.43 -9.51
N GLY A 71 3.73 2.98 -8.27
CA GLY A 71 2.99 1.78 -7.88
C GLY A 71 3.71 0.49 -8.26
N ILE A 72 3.06 -0.63 -7.97
CA ILE A 72 3.59 -1.97 -8.23
C ILE A 72 2.45 -2.96 -8.39
N SER A 73 2.66 -3.99 -9.21
CA SER A 73 1.74 -5.12 -9.33
C SER A 73 2.55 -6.41 -9.27
N ILE A 74 2.23 -7.25 -8.29
CA ILE A 74 2.94 -8.50 -8.04
C ILE A 74 1.94 -9.64 -8.17
N HIS A 75 2.28 -10.61 -9.04
CA HIS A 75 1.52 -11.84 -9.21
C HIS A 75 2.32 -12.99 -8.59
N ALA A 76 1.75 -13.60 -7.56
CA ALA A 76 2.33 -14.74 -6.86
C ALA A 76 1.38 -15.94 -6.99
N PRO A 77 1.85 -17.17 -6.71
CA PRO A 77 0.98 -18.35 -6.72
C PRO A 77 -0.22 -18.21 -5.77
N GLN A 78 -0.07 -17.48 -4.69
CA GLN A 78 -1.12 -17.26 -3.69
C GLN A 78 -2.15 -16.22 -4.10
N GLY A 79 -1.80 -15.31 -5.00
CA GLY A 79 -2.71 -14.25 -5.43
C GLY A 79 -1.97 -13.02 -5.96
N THR A 80 -2.59 -11.86 -5.79
CA THR A 80 -2.08 -10.60 -6.33
C THR A 80 -1.92 -9.55 -5.24
N LEU A 81 -0.81 -8.83 -5.28
CA LEU A 81 -0.55 -7.63 -4.50
C LEU A 81 -0.41 -6.46 -5.47
N HIS A 82 -1.25 -5.45 -5.35
CA HIS A 82 -1.29 -4.33 -6.27
C HIS A 82 -1.36 -3.00 -5.51
N CYS A 83 -0.69 -2.00 -6.04
CA CYS A 83 -0.74 -0.63 -5.54
C CYS A 83 -0.58 0.31 -6.73
N SER A 84 -1.46 1.28 -6.86
CA SER A 84 -1.38 2.27 -7.94
C SER A 84 -1.65 3.68 -7.44
N TYR A 85 -0.99 4.63 -8.10
CA TYR A 85 -1.15 6.06 -7.88
C TYR A 85 -1.43 6.69 -9.24
N ASN A 86 -2.59 7.31 -9.41
CA ASN A 86 -2.97 7.94 -10.67
C ASN A 86 -3.42 9.37 -10.46
N LYS A 87 -2.81 10.30 -11.19
CA LYS A 87 -3.28 11.69 -11.23
C LYS A 87 -4.41 11.81 -12.25
N GLN A 88 -5.55 12.31 -11.81
CA GLN A 88 -6.71 12.62 -12.66
C GLN A 88 -7.16 14.06 -12.38
N GLY A 89 -6.79 14.99 -13.26
CA GLY A 89 -7.07 16.41 -13.04
C GLY A 89 -6.36 16.93 -11.78
N GLU A 90 -7.12 17.47 -10.84
CA GLU A 90 -6.62 17.97 -9.56
C GLU A 90 -6.71 16.92 -8.44
N LYS A 91 -6.88 15.65 -8.78
CA LYS A 91 -6.97 14.56 -7.83
C LYS A 91 -5.87 13.54 -8.07
N ILE A 92 -5.41 12.90 -6.97
CA ILE A 92 -4.56 11.73 -7.02
C ILE A 92 -5.35 10.57 -6.43
N ILE A 93 -5.48 9.50 -7.20
CA ILE A 93 -6.22 8.32 -6.79
C ILE A 93 -5.22 7.22 -6.42
N PHE A 94 -5.24 6.81 -5.16
CA PHE A 94 -4.49 5.68 -4.65
C PHE A 94 -5.41 4.47 -4.55
N ARG A 95 -4.94 3.34 -5.08
CA ARG A 95 -5.66 2.07 -4.99
C ARG A 95 -4.71 0.97 -4.57
N LYS A 96 -5.09 0.27 -3.51
CA LYS A 96 -4.32 -0.83 -2.94
C LYS A 96 -5.19 -2.09 -2.97
N VAL A 97 -4.67 -3.17 -3.51
CA VAL A 97 -5.38 -4.45 -3.59
C VAL A 97 -4.50 -5.57 -3.09
N MET A 98 -5.05 -6.39 -2.20
CA MET A 98 -4.51 -7.68 -1.83
C MET A 98 -5.59 -8.73 -2.13
N GLU A 99 -5.28 -9.69 -2.98
CA GLU A 99 -6.16 -10.81 -3.26
C GLU A 99 -5.44 -12.11 -2.96
N ILE A 100 -5.94 -12.88 -2.00
CA ILE A 100 -5.42 -14.18 -1.61
C ILE A 100 -6.41 -15.25 -2.07
N LYS A 101 -6.01 -16.03 -3.06
CA LYS A 101 -6.80 -17.14 -3.61
C LYS A 101 -6.34 -18.49 -3.08
N GLU A 102 -5.05 -18.65 -2.81
CA GLU A 102 -4.45 -19.86 -2.26
C GLU A 102 -3.80 -19.54 -0.91
N LYS A 103 -4.24 -20.23 0.14
CA LYS A 103 -3.73 -19.99 1.49
C LYS A 103 -2.37 -20.62 1.75
N LEU A 104 -2.04 -21.70 1.04
CA LEU A 104 -0.82 -22.44 1.31
C LEU A 104 0.39 -21.75 0.68
N ILE A 105 1.39 -21.50 1.49
CA ILE A 105 2.72 -21.07 1.04
C ILE A 105 3.69 -22.20 1.35
N HIS A 106 4.22 -22.83 0.29
CA HIS A 106 5.23 -23.87 0.45
C HIS A 106 6.48 -23.31 1.11
N ARG A 107 7.13 -24.12 1.92
CA ARG A 107 8.32 -23.72 2.66
C ARG A 107 9.36 -23.01 1.78
N ASN A 108 9.60 -23.54 0.58
CA ASN A 108 10.59 -22.99 -0.34
C ASN A 108 10.19 -21.62 -0.93
N ASP A 109 8.92 -21.23 -0.82
CA ASP A 109 8.38 -19.99 -1.38
C ASP A 109 8.23 -18.88 -0.33
N ILE A 110 8.48 -19.17 0.95
CA ILE A 110 8.27 -18.21 2.04
C ILE A 110 9.18 -16.99 1.89
N VAL A 111 10.44 -17.19 1.52
CA VAL A 111 11.38 -16.07 1.32
C VAL A 111 10.88 -15.13 0.21
N THR A 112 10.46 -15.70 -0.93
CA THR A 112 9.91 -14.93 -2.04
C THR A 112 8.62 -14.22 -1.65
N TRP A 113 7.74 -14.86 -0.90
CA TRP A 113 6.54 -14.25 -0.36
C TRP A 113 6.87 -13.03 0.50
N ASN A 114 7.81 -13.17 1.44
CA ASN A 114 8.25 -12.08 2.30
C ASN A 114 8.85 -10.91 1.51
N GLU A 115 9.65 -11.20 0.48
CA GLU A 115 10.23 -10.18 -0.40
C GLU A 115 9.14 -9.43 -1.17
N ASN A 116 8.18 -10.15 -1.72
CA ASN A 116 7.04 -9.56 -2.43
C ASN A 116 6.20 -8.67 -1.51
N LEU A 117 5.92 -9.16 -0.32
CA LEU A 117 5.17 -8.41 0.69
C LEU A 117 5.88 -7.12 1.08
N ARG A 118 7.20 -7.18 1.27
CA ARG A 118 8.01 -5.99 1.57
C ARG A 118 8.00 -4.98 0.44
N LYS A 119 8.21 -5.41 -0.80
CA LYS A 119 8.18 -4.52 -1.97
C LYS A 119 6.83 -3.81 -2.11
N TRP A 120 5.77 -4.56 -1.93
CA TRP A 120 4.41 -4.01 -1.98
C TRP A 120 4.17 -3.01 -0.84
N ALA A 121 4.53 -3.36 0.40
CA ALA A 121 4.38 -2.48 1.55
C ALA A 121 5.20 -1.20 1.39
N ASP A 122 6.46 -1.29 0.95
CA ASP A 122 7.31 -0.13 0.72
C ASP A 122 6.71 0.80 -0.33
N THR A 123 6.17 0.25 -1.40
CA THR A 123 5.51 1.05 -2.46
C THR A 123 4.23 1.72 -1.95
N CYS A 124 3.43 1.02 -1.14
CA CYS A 124 2.21 1.59 -0.54
C CYS A 124 2.53 2.72 0.43
N ASN A 125 3.70 2.68 1.07
CA ASN A 125 4.15 3.68 2.03
C ASN A 125 4.92 4.85 1.39
N GLU A 126 5.11 4.85 0.08
CA GLU A 126 5.71 5.99 -0.60
C GLU A 126 4.84 7.24 -0.49
N GLN A 127 5.49 8.38 -0.45
CA GLN A 127 4.82 9.65 -0.22
C GLN A 127 4.58 10.40 -1.52
N ILE A 128 3.43 11.04 -1.60
CA ILE A 128 3.15 12.09 -2.58
C ILE A 128 3.81 13.37 -2.09
N ILE A 129 4.42 14.12 -2.98
CA ILE A 129 5.05 15.40 -2.65
C ILE A 129 4.32 16.51 -3.42
N LEU A 130 3.75 17.44 -2.68
CA LEU A 130 3.17 18.68 -3.20
C LEU A 130 4.05 19.86 -2.80
N LYS A 131 4.15 20.84 -3.67
CA LYS A 131 4.89 22.07 -3.40
C LYS A 131 3.96 23.26 -3.54
N LYS A 132 4.03 24.20 -2.59
CA LYS A 132 3.34 25.48 -2.66
C LYS A 132 3.95 26.33 -3.74
N GLN A 133 3.12 26.86 -4.60
CA GLN A 133 3.50 27.83 -5.64
C GLN A 133 3.70 29.24 -5.10
#